data_df8c1a9786fde9ddec88a2e548821b87
#
_entry.id   df8c1a9786fde9ddec88a2e548821b87
#
_cell.length_a   1.000
_cell.length_b   1.000
_cell.length_c   1.000
_cell.angle_alpha   90.00
_cell.angle_beta   90.00
_cell.angle_gamma   90.00
#
_symmetry.space_group_name_H-M   'P 1'
#
loop_
_entity.id
_entity.type
_entity.pdbx_description
1 polymer ?
#
loop_
_entity_poly.entity_id
_entity_poly.type
_entity_poly.pdbx_seq_one_letter_code
_entity_poly.pdbx_strand_id
1 'polypeptide(L)'
;MSQIAHPELDGIGKYEYGWADKTDAGSNSRRGLNEEVVRDISSKKSEPQWMLDLRLKGLNLFDKKPMPSWGSDLSGIFFDTIKYFVRSTEKQATSWEDLPDDIKNTYDRLGIPEAEKKRLVSGVAAQYESEVVYHSIREDLEKQGVLFLDTDTALKTHPEMFQEYFGTVIPVGDNKFAALNTAVWSGGSFIYVPKGVKVDIPLQAYFRINTENMGQFERTLIIADEDSYVHYVEGCTAPIYSSDSLHSAVVEIIVKKNARVRYTTIQNWSNNVYNLVTKRATCAEGATMEWIDGNIGSKVTMKYPAVMLMGPHSKGETLSIAFAGEGQHQDAGAKMVHAAPYTSSTIISKSVARGGGRTSYRGLVKVEKGAHHSKSTVKCDALLVDTISRSDTYPYVDVREDDVSMGHEATVSKVSDDQLFYLMSRGLGEDEAMAMIVRGFIEPIAKELPMEYALELNRLIELQMEGAVG
;
A
#
# COMPACT_ATOMS: atom_id res chain seq x y z
N MET A 1 -5.99 27.54 23.03
CA MET A 1 -4.94 27.82 22.03
C MET A 1 -5.64 28.05 20.71
N SER A 2 -5.35 29.14 20.00
CA SER A 2 -5.97 29.43 18.70
C SER A 2 -5.57 28.32 17.72
N GLN A 3 -6.54 27.57 17.22
CA GLN A 3 -6.34 26.73 16.05
C GLN A 3 -5.83 27.64 14.94
N ILE A 4 -4.62 27.35 14.45
CA ILE A 4 -4.13 27.99 13.24
C ILE A 4 -5.00 27.43 12.12
N ALA A 5 -5.96 28.23 11.67
CA ALA A 5 -6.78 27.88 10.53
C ALA A 5 -5.88 27.89 9.29
N HIS A 6 -5.77 26.75 8.64
CA HIS A 6 -5.15 26.60 7.33
C HIS A 6 -6.25 26.55 6.27
N PRO A 7 -6.72 27.70 5.75
CA PRO A 7 -7.83 27.75 4.79
C PRO A 7 -7.49 27.03 3.48
N GLU A 8 -6.21 26.79 3.18
CA GLU A 8 -5.73 25.98 2.07
C GLU A 8 -6.03 24.49 2.24
N LEU A 9 -6.35 24.06 3.48
CA LEU A 9 -6.69 22.66 3.80
C LEU A 9 -8.19 22.47 4.05
N ASP A 10 -8.99 23.54 4.00
CA ASP A 10 -10.45 23.45 4.11
C ASP A 10 -11.03 22.64 2.93
N GLY A 11 -11.66 21.53 3.26
CA GLY A 11 -12.17 20.54 2.29
C GLY A 11 -11.31 19.29 2.14
N ILE A 12 -10.01 19.36 2.48
CA ILE A 12 -9.16 18.18 2.60
C ILE A 12 -9.42 17.61 4.00
N GLY A 13 -10.06 16.45 4.11
CA GLY A 13 -10.30 15.78 5.40
C GLY A 13 -11.72 15.88 5.94
N LYS A 14 -12.71 16.29 5.17
CA LYS A 14 -14.15 16.04 5.47
C LYS A 14 -14.54 14.62 5.08
N TYR A 15 -13.74 13.66 5.52
CA TYR A 15 -13.95 12.25 5.22
C TYR A 15 -14.90 11.64 6.25
N GLU A 16 -16.09 11.23 5.79
CA GLU A 16 -17.02 10.41 6.57
C GLU A 16 -16.70 8.94 6.26
N TYR A 17 -16.18 8.21 7.23
CA TYR A 17 -15.81 6.80 7.09
C TYR A 17 -17.04 5.90 7.01
N GLY A 18 -16.90 4.80 6.26
CA GLY A 18 -17.90 3.74 6.24
C GLY A 18 -19.12 3.96 5.35
N TRP A 19 -19.19 5.04 4.57
CA TRP A 19 -20.28 5.24 3.61
C TRP A 19 -20.08 4.45 2.32
N ALA A 20 -21.18 3.99 1.72
CA ALA A 20 -21.22 3.31 0.43
C ALA A 20 -22.11 4.07 -0.56
N ASP A 21 -21.72 4.05 -1.84
CA ASP A 21 -22.53 4.62 -2.91
C ASP A 21 -23.66 3.65 -3.29
N LYS A 22 -24.79 4.19 -3.71
CA LYS A 22 -25.98 3.42 -4.13
C LYS A 22 -25.87 2.98 -5.60
N THR A 23 -24.77 2.33 -5.99
CA THR A 23 -24.62 1.84 -7.36
C THR A 23 -24.82 0.34 -7.47
N ASP A 24 -25.58 -0.08 -8.49
CA ASP A 24 -25.81 -1.48 -8.85
C ASP A 24 -24.71 -2.05 -9.80
N ALA A 25 -23.58 -1.35 -9.94
CA ALA A 25 -22.52 -1.67 -10.91
C ALA A 25 -22.01 -3.11 -10.81
N GLY A 26 -22.13 -3.75 -9.66
CA GLY A 26 -21.67 -5.13 -9.45
C GLY A 26 -22.75 -6.20 -9.57
N SER A 27 -24.02 -5.86 -9.86
CA SER A 27 -25.12 -6.82 -9.81
C SER A 27 -24.98 -7.99 -10.79
N ASN A 28 -24.41 -7.74 -11.97
CA ASN A 28 -24.23 -8.72 -13.05
C ASN A 28 -22.82 -9.34 -13.09
N SER A 29 -21.97 -9.06 -12.13
CA SER A 29 -20.60 -9.61 -12.10
C SER A 29 -20.60 -11.06 -11.64
N ARG A 30 -19.85 -11.91 -12.34
CA ARG A 30 -19.70 -13.33 -11.99
C ARG A 30 -18.93 -13.46 -10.67
N ARG A 31 -19.34 -14.47 -9.88
CA ARG A 31 -18.66 -14.84 -8.63
C ARG A 31 -17.83 -16.10 -8.83
N GLY A 32 -16.83 -16.26 -7.97
CA GLY A 32 -15.96 -17.43 -7.94
C GLY A 32 -14.76 -17.32 -8.86
N LEU A 33 -13.71 -18.05 -8.51
CA LEU A 33 -12.44 -18.06 -9.24
C LEU A 33 -12.36 -19.34 -10.07
N ASN A 34 -12.41 -19.20 -11.39
CA ASN A 34 -12.28 -20.31 -12.34
C ASN A 34 -11.77 -19.82 -13.69
N GLU A 35 -11.48 -20.75 -14.60
CA GLU A 35 -10.95 -20.45 -15.92
C GLU A 35 -11.89 -19.56 -16.76
N GLU A 36 -13.20 -19.74 -16.65
CA GLU A 36 -14.19 -18.96 -17.38
C GLU A 36 -14.15 -17.48 -16.96
N VAL A 37 -14.06 -17.20 -15.65
CA VAL A 37 -13.93 -15.84 -15.11
C VAL A 37 -12.64 -15.20 -15.58
N VAL A 38 -11.51 -15.92 -15.56
CA VAL A 38 -10.21 -15.41 -16.02
C VAL A 38 -10.23 -15.05 -17.50
N ARG A 39 -10.84 -15.90 -18.36
CA ARG A 39 -11.02 -15.64 -19.78
C ARG A 39 -11.96 -14.45 -20.04
N ASP A 40 -13.03 -14.32 -19.27
CA ASP A 40 -13.97 -13.20 -19.35
C ASP A 40 -13.28 -11.86 -19.04
N ILE A 41 -12.46 -11.81 -17.97
CA ILE A 41 -11.65 -10.61 -17.65
C ILE A 41 -10.75 -10.24 -18.83
N SER A 42 -9.96 -11.17 -19.34
CA SER A 42 -9.03 -10.94 -20.44
C SER A 42 -9.75 -10.48 -21.72
N SER A 43 -10.90 -11.09 -22.04
CA SER A 43 -11.73 -10.72 -23.18
C SER A 43 -12.29 -9.31 -23.06
N LYS A 44 -12.86 -8.96 -21.89
CA LYS A 44 -13.41 -7.61 -21.62
C LYS A 44 -12.35 -6.53 -21.70
N LYS A 45 -11.10 -6.85 -21.36
CA LYS A 45 -9.96 -5.95 -21.43
C LYS A 45 -9.28 -5.93 -22.80
N SER A 46 -9.66 -6.84 -23.71
CA SER A 46 -9.05 -7.00 -25.05
C SER A 46 -7.53 -7.21 -24.96
N GLU A 47 -7.10 -8.11 -24.08
CA GLU A 47 -5.70 -8.38 -23.82
C GLU A 47 -5.05 -9.24 -24.92
N PRO A 48 -3.71 -9.10 -25.13
CA PRO A 48 -2.99 -9.99 -26.04
C PRO A 48 -2.93 -11.42 -25.48
N GLN A 49 -2.78 -12.41 -26.36
CA GLN A 49 -2.79 -13.84 -26.01
C GLN A 49 -1.78 -14.21 -24.91
N TRP A 50 -0.57 -13.61 -24.96
CA TRP A 50 0.46 -13.91 -23.94
C TRP A 50 0.03 -13.48 -22.52
N MET A 51 -0.79 -12.43 -22.38
CA MET A 51 -1.33 -12.02 -21.09
C MET A 51 -2.39 -13.00 -20.60
N LEU A 52 -3.27 -13.48 -21.48
CA LEU A 52 -4.22 -14.53 -21.14
C LEU A 52 -3.51 -15.81 -20.70
N ASP A 53 -2.46 -16.23 -21.40
CA ASP A 53 -1.65 -17.40 -21.04
C ASP A 53 -1.00 -17.23 -19.65
N LEU A 54 -0.53 -16.01 -19.34
CA LEU A 54 0.03 -15.68 -18.04
C LEU A 54 -1.03 -15.73 -16.93
N ARG A 55 -2.25 -15.23 -17.20
CA ARG A 55 -3.39 -15.29 -16.26
C ARG A 55 -3.77 -16.74 -15.95
N LEU A 56 -3.88 -17.59 -16.96
CA LEU A 56 -4.21 -19.00 -16.81
C LEU A 56 -3.11 -19.77 -16.05
N LYS A 57 -1.85 -19.42 -16.28
CA LYS A 57 -0.72 -19.91 -15.48
C LYS A 57 -0.86 -19.47 -14.01
N GLY A 58 -1.28 -18.24 -13.76
CA GLY A 58 -1.56 -17.72 -12.42
C GLY A 58 -2.63 -18.52 -11.72
N LEU A 59 -3.76 -18.78 -12.38
CA LEU A 59 -4.85 -19.60 -11.83
C LEU A 59 -4.37 -21.02 -11.46
N ASN A 60 -3.66 -21.68 -12.35
CA ASN A 60 -3.12 -23.03 -12.09
C ASN A 60 -2.15 -23.04 -10.89
N LEU A 61 -1.32 -22.01 -10.75
CA LEU A 61 -0.40 -21.89 -9.61
C LEU A 61 -1.16 -21.56 -8.32
N PHE A 62 -2.20 -20.73 -8.38
CA PHE A 62 -3.05 -20.45 -7.24
C PHE A 62 -3.69 -21.74 -6.70
N ASP A 63 -4.25 -22.58 -7.56
CA ASP A 63 -4.88 -23.84 -7.15
C ASP A 63 -3.88 -24.80 -6.49
N LYS A 64 -2.66 -24.88 -7.02
CA LYS A 64 -1.60 -25.76 -6.51
C LYS A 64 -0.95 -25.29 -5.21
N LYS A 65 -0.92 -23.98 -4.96
CA LYS A 65 -0.27 -23.44 -3.76
C LYS A 65 -1.20 -23.54 -2.54
N PRO A 66 -0.73 -24.07 -1.42
CA PRO A 66 -1.51 -24.07 -0.19
C PRO A 66 -1.71 -22.65 0.34
N MET A 67 -2.75 -22.46 1.15
CA MET A 67 -2.86 -21.25 1.98
C MET A 67 -1.69 -21.17 2.93
N PRO A 68 -1.20 -19.95 3.24
CA PRO A 68 -0.20 -19.78 4.28
C PRO A 68 -0.70 -20.36 5.61
N SER A 69 0.12 -21.17 6.26
CA SER A 69 -0.15 -21.73 7.59
C SER A 69 0.47 -20.90 8.72
N TRP A 70 1.07 -19.78 8.37
CA TRP A 70 1.74 -18.83 9.25
C TRP A 70 1.10 -17.45 9.07
N GLY A 71 1.30 -16.56 10.04
CA GLY A 71 0.75 -15.21 9.99
C GLY A 71 -0.65 -15.13 10.59
N SER A 72 -1.47 -14.28 10.01
CA SER A 72 -2.85 -14.06 10.44
C SER A 72 -3.78 -15.19 10.00
N ASP A 73 -4.93 -15.31 10.67
CA ASP A 73 -5.97 -16.25 10.27
C ASP A 73 -6.65 -15.79 8.97
N LEU A 74 -6.60 -16.63 7.96
CA LEU A 74 -7.17 -16.42 6.62
C LEU A 74 -8.36 -17.35 6.33
N SER A 75 -8.84 -18.09 7.32
CA SER A 75 -9.93 -19.08 7.16
C SER A 75 -11.26 -18.48 6.73
N GLY A 76 -11.46 -17.18 6.97
CA GLY A 76 -12.67 -16.45 6.56
C GLY A 76 -12.67 -16.00 5.09
N ILE A 77 -11.65 -16.32 4.29
CA ILE A 77 -11.63 -15.98 2.86
C ILE A 77 -12.29 -17.07 2.04
N PHE A 78 -13.44 -16.75 1.44
CA PHE A 78 -14.20 -17.68 0.59
C PHE A 78 -14.09 -17.25 -0.87
N PHE A 79 -13.11 -17.81 -1.59
CA PHE A 79 -12.81 -17.44 -2.99
C PHE A 79 -13.98 -17.61 -3.95
N ASP A 80 -14.89 -18.54 -3.68
CA ASP A 80 -16.07 -18.81 -4.52
C ASP A 80 -17.17 -17.74 -4.40
N THR A 81 -17.12 -16.90 -3.37
CA THR A 81 -18.13 -15.83 -3.15
C THR A 81 -17.70 -14.47 -3.69
N ILE A 82 -16.41 -14.31 -3.99
CA ILE A 82 -15.81 -13.04 -4.40
C ILE A 82 -16.15 -12.74 -5.87
N LYS A 83 -16.45 -11.47 -6.15
CA LYS A 83 -16.49 -10.90 -7.49
C LYS A 83 -15.09 -10.40 -7.85
N TYR A 84 -14.50 -10.96 -8.90
CA TYR A 84 -13.10 -10.67 -9.26
C TYR A 84 -12.94 -9.49 -10.23
N PHE A 85 -13.99 -9.07 -10.89
CA PHE A 85 -13.99 -7.95 -11.80
C PHE A 85 -15.35 -7.26 -11.84
N VAL A 86 -15.36 -5.98 -11.56
CA VAL A 86 -16.54 -5.11 -11.66
C VAL A 86 -16.16 -3.87 -12.46
N ARG A 87 -16.83 -3.67 -13.59
CA ARG A 87 -16.67 -2.46 -14.39
C ARG A 87 -17.66 -1.42 -13.95
N SER A 88 -17.20 -0.24 -13.58
CA SER A 88 -18.03 0.87 -13.12
C SER A 88 -18.32 1.90 -14.23
N THR A 89 -17.45 2.01 -15.23
CA THR A 89 -17.62 2.93 -16.37
C THR A 89 -17.18 2.25 -17.66
N GLU A 90 -17.74 2.69 -18.80
CA GLU A 90 -17.32 2.18 -20.12
C GLU A 90 -16.04 2.85 -20.64
N LYS A 91 -15.75 4.07 -20.17
CA LYS A 91 -14.59 4.87 -20.59
C LYS A 91 -14.00 5.60 -19.38
N GLN A 92 -12.67 5.77 -19.40
CA GLN A 92 -11.95 6.62 -18.49
C GLN A 92 -12.25 8.10 -18.79
N ALA A 93 -12.52 8.89 -17.75
CA ALA A 93 -12.72 10.33 -17.86
C ALA A 93 -11.38 11.07 -17.92
N THR A 94 -11.32 12.15 -18.68
CA THR A 94 -10.18 13.08 -18.74
C THR A 94 -10.42 14.35 -17.92
N SER A 95 -11.65 14.58 -17.48
CA SER A 95 -12.07 15.68 -16.62
C SER A 95 -12.92 15.14 -15.47
N TRP A 96 -12.83 15.75 -14.29
CA TRP A 96 -13.67 15.43 -13.14
C TRP A 96 -15.16 15.62 -13.42
N GLU A 97 -15.49 16.57 -14.29
CA GLU A 97 -16.86 16.89 -14.69
C GLU A 97 -17.51 15.78 -15.53
N ASP A 98 -16.71 14.96 -16.21
CA ASP A 98 -17.17 13.87 -17.09
C ASP A 98 -17.43 12.56 -16.32
N LEU A 99 -17.11 12.51 -15.03
CA LEU A 99 -17.38 11.33 -14.19
C LEU A 99 -18.87 11.21 -13.89
N PRO A 100 -19.41 9.97 -13.78
CA PRO A 100 -20.72 9.73 -13.21
C PRO A 100 -20.89 10.39 -11.83
N ASP A 101 -22.05 10.93 -11.53
CA ASP A 101 -22.30 11.74 -10.34
C ASP A 101 -21.95 10.99 -9.03
N ASP A 102 -22.25 9.71 -8.96
CA ASP A 102 -21.96 8.86 -7.78
C ASP A 102 -20.46 8.73 -7.54
N ILE A 103 -19.69 8.48 -8.60
CA ILE A 103 -18.23 8.38 -8.54
C ILE A 103 -17.60 9.74 -8.22
N LYS A 104 -18.11 10.80 -8.88
CA LYS A 104 -17.66 12.17 -8.62
C LYS A 104 -17.90 12.57 -7.16
N ASN A 105 -19.09 12.34 -6.63
CA ASN A 105 -19.43 12.61 -5.23
C ASN A 105 -18.51 11.83 -4.27
N THR A 106 -18.11 10.59 -4.63
CA THR A 106 -17.17 9.79 -3.84
C THR A 106 -15.84 10.51 -3.70
N TYR A 107 -15.25 10.90 -4.82
CA TYR A 107 -13.94 11.54 -4.82
C TYR A 107 -13.96 12.99 -4.34
N ASP A 108 -15.07 13.72 -4.49
CA ASP A 108 -15.28 15.03 -3.86
C ASP A 108 -15.23 14.94 -2.33
N ARG A 109 -15.88 13.90 -1.76
CA ARG A 109 -15.83 13.64 -0.31
C ARG A 109 -14.43 13.26 0.17
N LEU A 110 -13.61 12.62 -0.68
CA LEU A 110 -12.21 12.30 -0.39
C LEU A 110 -11.27 13.52 -0.55
N GLY A 111 -11.77 14.64 -1.09
CA GLY A 111 -11.00 15.86 -1.27
C GLY A 111 -9.98 15.82 -2.43
N ILE A 112 -10.04 14.81 -3.29
CA ILE A 112 -9.06 14.59 -4.37
C ILE A 112 -9.07 15.72 -5.40
N PRO A 113 -10.22 16.20 -5.92
CA PRO A 113 -10.25 17.31 -6.88
C PRO A 113 -9.61 18.59 -6.33
N GLU A 114 -9.75 18.84 -5.03
CA GLU A 114 -9.16 20.01 -4.39
C GLU A 114 -7.64 19.92 -4.30
N ALA A 115 -7.09 18.74 -4.01
CA ALA A 115 -5.64 18.51 -4.00
C ALA A 115 -5.02 18.76 -5.39
N GLU A 116 -5.67 18.28 -6.45
CA GLU A 116 -5.24 18.51 -7.83
C GLU A 116 -5.33 19.99 -8.22
N LYS A 117 -6.46 20.65 -7.96
CA LYS A 117 -6.66 22.10 -8.24
C LYS A 117 -5.65 22.97 -7.51
N LYS A 118 -5.25 22.61 -6.31
CA LYS A 118 -4.20 23.31 -5.53
C LYS A 118 -2.78 22.99 -5.97
N ARG A 119 -2.58 22.15 -6.99
CA ARG A 119 -1.28 21.71 -7.51
C ARG A 119 -0.38 21.06 -6.45
N LEU A 120 -0.97 20.33 -5.54
CA LEU A 120 -0.25 19.55 -4.53
C LEU A 120 0.30 18.23 -5.09
N VAL A 121 -0.08 17.86 -6.32
CA VAL A 121 0.29 16.63 -7.00
C VAL A 121 0.80 16.88 -8.41
N SER A 122 1.69 16.02 -8.90
CA SER A 122 2.20 16.04 -10.29
C SER A 122 1.35 15.23 -11.26
N GLY A 123 0.50 14.36 -10.75
CA GLY A 123 -0.45 13.55 -11.50
C GLY A 123 -1.36 12.80 -10.55
N VAL A 124 -2.56 12.49 -10.99
CA VAL A 124 -3.60 11.79 -10.23
C VAL A 124 -4.15 10.63 -11.05
N ALA A 125 -4.29 9.48 -10.40
CA ALA A 125 -5.10 8.36 -10.90
C ALA A 125 -6.17 8.03 -9.86
N ALA A 126 -7.41 7.88 -10.28
CA ALA A 126 -8.51 7.48 -9.41
C ALA A 126 -9.10 6.17 -9.91
N GLN A 127 -9.02 5.13 -9.11
CA GLN A 127 -9.58 3.81 -9.39
C GLN A 127 -10.82 3.58 -8.53
N TYR A 128 -11.91 3.25 -9.20
CA TYR A 128 -13.16 2.87 -8.59
C TYR A 128 -13.51 1.45 -9.03
N GLU A 129 -13.67 0.55 -8.08
CA GLU A 129 -13.83 -0.88 -8.31
C GLU A 129 -12.58 -1.49 -9.02
N SER A 130 -12.77 -2.09 -10.19
CA SER A 130 -11.68 -2.81 -10.90
C SER A 130 -10.92 -1.95 -11.92
N GLU A 131 -11.35 -0.73 -12.20
CA GLU A 131 -10.75 0.07 -13.28
C GLU A 131 -10.44 1.50 -12.85
N VAL A 132 -9.41 2.09 -13.45
CA VAL A 132 -9.11 3.52 -13.27
C VAL A 132 -10.15 4.33 -14.05
N VAL A 133 -10.89 5.18 -13.35
CA VAL A 133 -11.99 5.98 -13.89
C VAL A 133 -11.57 7.40 -14.26
N TYR A 134 -10.51 7.90 -13.64
CA TYR A 134 -9.93 9.22 -13.93
C TYR A 134 -8.42 9.17 -13.89
N HIS A 135 -7.76 9.93 -14.77
CA HIS A 135 -6.32 10.03 -14.81
C HIS A 135 -5.88 11.40 -15.34
N SER A 136 -4.87 11.98 -14.71
CA SER A 136 -4.17 13.18 -15.20
C SER A 136 -2.68 13.14 -14.86
N ILE A 137 -1.87 13.86 -15.64
CA ILE A 137 -0.46 14.11 -15.38
C ILE A 137 -0.11 15.53 -15.84
N ARG A 138 0.84 16.16 -15.19
CA ARG A 138 1.35 17.48 -15.60
C ARG A 138 2.00 17.42 -16.97
N GLU A 139 1.63 18.34 -17.83
CA GLU A 139 2.09 18.42 -19.23
C GLU A 139 3.62 18.56 -19.38
N ASP A 140 4.27 19.22 -18.41
CA ASP A 140 5.73 19.36 -18.42
C ASP A 140 6.46 18.04 -18.15
N LEU A 141 5.89 17.13 -17.34
CA LEU A 141 6.41 15.80 -17.11
C LEU A 141 6.16 14.88 -18.30
N GLU A 142 4.99 14.97 -18.92
CA GLU A 142 4.66 14.24 -20.12
C GLU A 142 5.60 14.60 -21.28
N LYS A 143 5.92 15.89 -21.46
CA LYS A 143 6.92 16.37 -22.43
C LYS A 143 8.35 15.88 -22.15
N GLN A 144 8.67 15.55 -20.91
CA GLN A 144 9.93 14.93 -20.53
C GLN A 144 9.93 13.41 -20.73
N GLY A 145 8.82 12.82 -21.18
CA GLY A 145 8.67 11.40 -21.43
C GLY A 145 8.29 10.58 -20.18
N VAL A 146 7.86 11.21 -19.09
CA VAL A 146 7.30 10.51 -17.94
C VAL A 146 5.98 9.88 -18.33
N LEU A 147 5.85 8.57 -18.10
CA LEU A 147 4.58 7.86 -18.24
C LEU A 147 3.99 7.67 -16.84
N PHE A 148 2.75 8.08 -16.69
CA PHE A 148 1.90 7.73 -15.57
C PHE A 148 0.55 7.31 -16.14
N LEU A 149 0.30 6.03 -16.20
CA LEU A 149 -0.86 5.41 -16.86
C LEU A 149 -1.49 4.41 -15.88
N ASP A 150 -2.72 4.04 -16.13
CA ASP A 150 -3.21 2.79 -15.56
C ASP A 150 -2.54 1.59 -16.26
N THR A 151 -2.42 0.49 -15.54
CA THR A 151 -1.70 -0.69 -16.02
C THR A 151 -2.36 -1.33 -17.24
N ASP A 152 -3.69 -1.21 -17.38
CA ASP A 152 -4.43 -1.73 -18.54
C ASP A 152 -4.15 -0.91 -19.82
N THR A 153 -4.07 0.40 -19.69
CA THR A 153 -3.68 1.30 -20.78
C THR A 153 -2.21 1.07 -21.17
N ALA A 154 -1.33 0.93 -20.19
CA ALA A 154 0.10 0.67 -20.44
C ALA A 154 0.33 -0.63 -21.23
N LEU A 155 -0.40 -1.70 -20.89
CA LEU A 155 -0.34 -2.97 -21.64
C LEU A 155 -0.68 -2.80 -23.13
N LYS A 156 -1.60 -1.89 -23.46
CA LYS A 156 -2.07 -1.64 -24.83
C LYS A 156 -1.17 -0.68 -25.61
N THR A 157 -0.71 0.39 -24.95
CA THR A 157 0.01 1.49 -25.60
C THR A 157 1.54 1.32 -25.58
N HIS A 158 2.06 0.58 -24.61
CA HIS A 158 3.49 0.32 -24.41
C HIS A 158 3.77 -1.18 -24.21
N PRO A 159 3.28 -2.07 -25.11
CA PRO A 159 3.31 -3.52 -24.89
C PRO A 159 4.71 -4.09 -24.74
N GLU A 160 5.69 -3.57 -25.44
CA GLU A 160 7.09 -4.04 -25.39
C GLU A 160 7.71 -3.76 -24.01
N MET A 161 7.61 -2.53 -23.51
CA MET A 161 8.08 -2.14 -22.18
C MET A 161 7.33 -2.89 -21.08
N PHE A 162 6.01 -3.03 -21.25
CA PHE A 162 5.19 -3.77 -20.30
C PHE A 162 5.64 -5.24 -20.20
N GLN A 163 5.84 -5.92 -21.33
CA GLN A 163 6.28 -7.31 -21.37
C GLN A 163 7.71 -7.50 -20.85
N GLU A 164 8.58 -6.50 -21.06
CA GLU A 164 9.98 -6.54 -20.54
C GLU A 164 10.03 -6.58 -19.01
N TYR A 165 9.16 -5.82 -18.33
CA TYR A 165 9.27 -5.63 -16.88
C TYR A 165 8.21 -6.35 -16.05
N PHE A 166 7.03 -6.62 -16.59
CA PHE A 166 5.91 -7.21 -15.85
C PHE A 166 6.22 -8.64 -15.37
N GLY A 167 6.08 -8.88 -14.07
CA GLY A 167 6.31 -10.19 -13.46
C GLY A 167 7.79 -10.56 -13.29
N THR A 168 8.72 -9.62 -13.50
CA THR A 168 10.16 -9.87 -13.36
C THR A 168 10.66 -9.73 -11.93
N VAL A 169 10.05 -8.85 -11.14
CA VAL A 169 10.38 -8.63 -9.73
C VAL A 169 9.58 -9.55 -8.83
N ILE A 170 8.28 -9.73 -9.13
CA ILE A 170 7.39 -10.67 -8.44
C ILE A 170 6.86 -11.66 -9.46
N PRO A 171 7.53 -12.82 -9.62
CA PRO A 171 7.09 -13.84 -10.56
C PRO A 171 5.71 -14.40 -10.20
N VAL A 172 4.98 -14.91 -11.20
CA VAL A 172 3.63 -15.49 -11.04
C VAL A 172 3.55 -16.50 -9.89
N GLY A 173 4.62 -17.28 -9.72
CA GLY A 173 4.68 -18.33 -8.71
C GLY A 173 5.26 -17.91 -7.36
N ASP A 174 5.46 -16.62 -7.09
CA ASP A 174 6.11 -16.14 -5.85
C ASP A 174 5.38 -16.65 -4.59
N ASN A 175 4.11 -16.35 -4.49
CA ASN A 175 3.24 -16.83 -3.42
C ASN A 175 1.80 -17.05 -3.94
N LYS A 176 0.90 -17.56 -3.11
CA LYS A 176 -0.49 -17.85 -3.50
C LYS A 176 -1.24 -16.59 -3.96
N PHE A 177 -1.04 -15.46 -3.27
CA PHE A 177 -1.73 -14.20 -3.58
C PHE A 177 -1.12 -13.47 -4.78
N ALA A 178 0.18 -13.63 -5.05
CA ALA A 178 0.79 -13.17 -6.31
C ALA A 178 0.26 -13.96 -7.51
N ALA A 179 0.04 -15.27 -7.34
CA ALA A 179 -0.58 -16.11 -8.36
C ALA A 179 -2.05 -15.71 -8.59
N LEU A 180 -2.82 -15.46 -7.53
CA LEU A 180 -4.18 -14.93 -7.59
C LEU A 180 -4.22 -13.60 -8.34
N ASN A 181 -3.41 -12.63 -7.90
CA ASN A 181 -3.34 -11.33 -8.57
C ASN A 181 -3.01 -11.49 -10.05
N THR A 182 -2.02 -12.32 -10.42
CA THR A 182 -1.70 -12.56 -11.84
C THR A 182 -2.88 -13.11 -12.63
N ALA A 183 -3.72 -13.95 -12.03
CA ALA A 183 -4.90 -14.50 -12.70
C ALA A 183 -5.98 -13.44 -12.95
N VAL A 184 -6.20 -12.50 -12.02
CA VAL A 184 -7.39 -11.63 -12.03
C VAL A 184 -7.09 -10.13 -11.93
N TRP A 185 -5.83 -9.71 -12.00
CA TRP A 185 -5.49 -8.29 -11.84
C TRP A 185 -6.25 -7.37 -12.79
N SER A 186 -6.56 -6.19 -12.28
CA SER A 186 -7.19 -5.10 -13.03
C SER A 186 -6.84 -3.78 -12.41
N GLY A 187 -6.54 -2.77 -13.24
CA GLY A 187 -6.11 -1.47 -12.78
C GLY A 187 -4.74 -1.48 -12.10
N GLY A 188 -4.49 -0.48 -11.28
CA GLY A 188 -3.19 -0.17 -10.72
C GLY A 188 -2.45 0.87 -11.56
N SER A 189 -1.23 1.21 -11.15
CA SER A 189 -0.44 2.28 -11.77
C SER A 189 0.75 1.73 -12.56
N PHE A 190 0.95 2.23 -13.75
CA PHE A 190 2.16 2.03 -14.54
C PHE A 190 2.93 3.36 -14.60
N ILE A 191 4.16 3.36 -14.09
CA ILE A 191 5.00 4.56 -14.04
C ILE A 191 6.34 4.25 -14.69
N TYR A 192 6.73 5.08 -15.66
CA TYR A 192 8.09 5.10 -16.19
C TYR A 192 8.66 6.51 -16.07
N VAL A 193 9.79 6.63 -15.42
CA VAL A 193 10.52 7.91 -15.30
C VAL A 193 11.83 7.80 -16.07
N PRO A 194 12.02 8.58 -17.15
CA PRO A 194 13.20 8.52 -17.99
C PRO A 194 14.47 8.91 -17.25
N LYS A 195 15.61 8.50 -17.82
CA LYS A 195 16.94 8.80 -17.28
C LYS A 195 17.14 10.28 -16.98
N GLY A 196 17.60 10.56 -15.76
CA GLY A 196 17.90 11.90 -15.26
C GLY A 196 16.69 12.77 -14.90
N VAL A 197 15.46 12.34 -15.18
CA VAL A 197 14.24 13.09 -14.86
C VAL A 197 13.93 13.01 -13.36
N LYS A 198 13.58 14.15 -12.76
CA LYS A 198 13.19 14.27 -11.36
C LYS A 198 11.73 14.71 -11.29
N VAL A 199 10.89 13.90 -10.68
CA VAL A 199 9.48 14.23 -10.42
C VAL A 199 9.41 14.83 -9.01
N ASP A 200 9.43 16.16 -8.92
CA ASP A 200 9.62 16.88 -7.64
C ASP A 200 8.39 16.81 -6.72
N ILE A 201 7.18 16.81 -7.31
CA ILE A 201 5.92 16.71 -6.59
C ILE A 201 5.36 15.28 -6.78
N PRO A 202 4.79 14.64 -5.76
CA PRO A 202 4.33 13.26 -5.87
C PRO A 202 3.32 13.01 -7.00
N LEU A 203 3.40 11.82 -7.61
CA LEU A 203 2.30 11.21 -8.35
C LEU A 203 1.40 10.49 -7.34
N GLN A 204 0.08 10.60 -7.48
CA GLN A 204 -0.86 10.04 -6.52
C GLN A 204 -1.87 9.12 -7.18
N ALA A 205 -2.21 8.03 -6.50
CA ALA A 205 -3.31 7.16 -6.88
C ALA A 205 -4.24 6.90 -5.70
N TYR A 206 -5.53 6.83 -5.99
CA TYR A 206 -6.59 6.58 -5.03
C TYR A 206 -7.39 5.36 -5.45
N PHE A 207 -7.51 4.38 -4.54
CA PHE A 207 -8.22 3.14 -4.78
C PHE A 207 -9.42 3.05 -3.85
N ARG A 208 -10.60 2.81 -4.44
CA ARG A 208 -11.85 2.67 -3.73
C ARG A 208 -12.56 1.38 -4.12
N ILE A 209 -12.81 0.50 -3.15
CA ILE A 209 -13.80 -0.59 -3.28
C ILE A 209 -15.14 -0.02 -2.82
N ASN A 210 -16.22 -0.26 -3.55
CA ASN A 210 -17.56 0.19 -3.15
C ASN A 210 -18.64 -0.89 -3.28
N THR A 211 -18.37 -2.00 -3.96
CA THR A 211 -19.34 -3.09 -4.16
C THR A 211 -19.14 -4.19 -3.12
N GLU A 212 -20.22 -4.64 -2.50
CA GLU A 212 -20.20 -5.73 -1.53
C GLU A 212 -19.74 -7.05 -2.16
N ASN A 213 -18.96 -7.86 -1.43
CA ASN A 213 -18.32 -9.09 -1.88
C ASN A 213 -17.36 -8.92 -3.07
N MET A 214 -16.88 -7.71 -3.32
CA MET A 214 -15.90 -7.48 -4.34
C MET A 214 -14.49 -7.67 -3.80
N GLY A 215 -13.62 -8.28 -4.64
CA GLY A 215 -12.17 -8.22 -4.46
C GLY A 215 -11.54 -7.13 -5.32
N GLN A 216 -10.47 -6.50 -4.82
CA GLN A 216 -9.64 -5.57 -5.59
C GLN A 216 -8.24 -6.16 -5.76
N PHE A 217 -7.77 -6.18 -7.01
CA PHE A 217 -6.56 -6.91 -7.41
C PHE A 217 -5.67 -6.06 -8.31
N GLU A 218 -5.32 -4.87 -7.86
CA GLU A 218 -4.49 -3.97 -8.66
C GLU A 218 -3.05 -4.49 -8.84
N ARG A 219 -2.45 -4.10 -9.97
CA ARG A 219 -1.07 -4.39 -10.31
C ARG A 219 -0.32 -3.12 -10.62
N THR A 220 0.58 -2.71 -9.72
CA THR A 220 1.40 -1.50 -9.91
C THR A 220 2.79 -1.89 -10.37
N LEU A 221 3.29 -1.22 -11.42
CA LEU A 221 4.62 -1.38 -11.97
C LEU A 221 5.30 -0.02 -12.11
N ILE A 222 6.41 0.18 -11.41
CA ILE A 222 7.19 1.42 -11.43
C ILE A 222 8.60 1.14 -11.93
N ILE A 223 9.02 1.87 -12.96
CA ILE A 223 10.36 1.80 -13.54
C ILE A 223 10.99 3.19 -13.43
N ALA A 224 11.97 3.33 -12.54
CA ALA A 224 12.80 4.53 -12.43
C ALA A 224 14.11 4.28 -13.17
N ASP A 225 14.29 4.95 -14.32
CA ASP A 225 15.50 4.81 -15.12
C ASP A 225 16.71 5.49 -14.44
N GLU A 226 17.90 5.31 -14.98
CA GLU A 226 19.14 5.80 -14.37
C GLU A 226 19.08 7.27 -13.97
N ASP A 227 19.61 7.59 -12.79
CA ASP A 227 19.69 8.94 -12.25
C ASP A 227 18.35 9.66 -12.08
N SER A 228 17.20 8.94 -12.14
CA SER A 228 15.86 9.51 -12.01
C SER A 228 15.38 9.56 -10.55
N TYR A 229 14.27 10.28 -10.32
CA TYR A 229 13.59 10.34 -9.02
C TYR A 229 12.08 10.40 -9.19
N VAL A 230 11.37 9.63 -8.37
CA VAL A 230 9.92 9.73 -8.24
C VAL A 230 9.47 9.43 -6.82
N HIS A 231 8.50 10.21 -6.35
CA HIS A 231 7.68 9.89 -5.19
C HIS A 231 6.28 9.53 -5.66
N TYR A 232 5.84 8.32 -5.35
CA TYR A 232 4.49 7.85 -5.61
C TYR A 232 3.74 7.64 -4.30
N VAL A 233 2.51 8.12 -4.24
CA VAL A 233 1.65 8.04 -3.06
C VAL A 233 0.36 7.32 -3.41
N GLU A 234 -0.04 6.39 -2.57
CA GLU A 234 -1.21 5.56 -2.75
C GLU A 234 -2.13 5.66 -1.53
N GLY A 235 -3.39 6.00 -1.75
CA GLY A 235 -4.45 5.97 -0.76
C GLY A 235 -5.47 4.89 -1.09
N CYS A 236 -5.83 4.05 -0.10
CA CYS A 236 -6.79 2.96 -0.29
C CYS A 236 -7.90 3.04 0.76
N THR A 237 -9.16 2.91 0.30
CA THR A 237 -10.34 2.95 1.19
C THR A 237 -11.43 1.98 0.76
N ALA A 238 -12.26 1.53 1.72
CA ALA A 238 -13.47 0.77 1.46
C ALA A 238 -14.57 1.13 2.47
N PRO A 239 -15.86 1.07 2.09
CA PRO A 239 -16.97 1.16 3.02
C PRO A 239 -17.10 -0.10 3.88
N ILE A 240 -17.90 -0.01 4.93
CA ILE A 240 -18.21 -1.14 5.81
C ILE A 240 -19.38 -1.91 5.23
N TYR A 241 -19.19 -3.22 5.01
CA TYR A 241 -20.23 -4.17 4.65
C TYR A 241 -20.31 -5.30 5.66
N SER A 242 -21.41 -6.05 5.62
CA SER A 242 -21.62 -7.21 6.48
C SER A 242 -20.80 -8.43 6.06
N SER A 243 -20.34 -8.48 4.81
CA SER A 243 -19.53 -9.56 4.25
C SER A 243 -18.07 -9.16 4.13
N ASP A 244 -17.18 -10.15 4.29
CA ASP A 244 -15.75 -9.94 4.13
C ASP A 244 -15.37 -9.66 2.67
N SER A 245 -14.40 -8.76 2.46
CA SER A 245 -13.84 -8.39 1.17
C SER A 245 -12.35 -8.72 1.12
N LEU A 246 -11.82 -8.93 -0.09
CA LEU A 246 -10.41 -9.25 -0.32
C LEU A 246 -9.72 -8.18 -1.15
N HIS A 247 -8.69 -7.55 -0.58
CA HIS A 247 -7.72 -6.75 -1.31
C HIS A 247 -6.43 -7.54 -1.47
N SER A 248 -6.00 -7.80 -2.70
CA SER A 248 -4.77 -8.55 -2.98
C SER A 248 -4.01 -7.92 -4.13
N ALA A 249 -3.19 -6.93 -3.81
CA ALA A 249 -2.39 -6.17 -4.75
C ALA A 249 -0.98 -6.74 -4.94
N VAL A 250 -0.38 -6.45 -6.08
CA VAL A 250 1.03 -6.68 -6.36
C VAL A 250 1.69 -5.39 -6.83
N VAL A 251 2.82 -5.05 -6.21
CA VAL A 251 3.62 -3.86 -6.54
C VAL A 251 5.04 -4.28 -6.87
N GLU A 252 5.45 -4.00 -8.12
CA GLU A 252 6.79 -4.27 -8.64
C GLU A 252 7.50 -2.95 -8.93
N ILE A 253 8.72 -2.78 -8.41
CA ILE A 253 9.52 -1.57 -8.63
C ILE A 253 10.91 -1.93 -9.10
N ILE A 254 11.34 -1.32 -10.20
CA ILE A 254 12.68 -1.42 -10.75
C ILE A 254 13.37 -0.08 -10.58
N VAL A 255 14.40 -0.03 -9.72
CA VAL A 255 15.19 1.17 -9.47
C VAL A 255 16.56 0.98 -10.11
N LYS A 256 16.76 1.62 -11.28
CA LYS A 256 17.99 1.52 -12.04
C LYS A 256 19.13 2.33 -11.39
N LYS A 257 20.31 2.30 -11.98
CA LYS A 257 21.53 2.90 -11.42
C LYS A 257 21.31 4.35 -10.95
N ASN A 258 21.70 4.64 -9.69
CA ASN A 258 21.59 5.94 -9.03
C ASN A 258 20.15 6.53 -8.96
N ALA A 259 19.14 5.80 -9.40
CA ALA A 259 17.77 6.26 -9.30
C ALA A 259 17.25 6.16 -7.85
N ARG A 260 16.23 6.93 -7.53
CA ARG A 260 15.56 6.89 -6.23
C ARG A 260 14.05 6.81 -6.42
N VAL A 261 13.43 5.90 -5.70
CA VAL A 261 11.98 5.78 -5.63
C VAL A 261 11.55 5.84 -4.17
N ARG A 262 10.62 6.73 -3.87
CA ARG A 262 9.86 6.75 -2.62
C ARG A 262 8.44 6.31 -2.92
N TYR A 263 7.95 5.31 -2.20
CA TYR A 263 6.59 4.80 -2.31
C TYR A 263 5.90 4.91 -0.95
N THR A 264 4.87 5.74 -0.89
CA THR A 264 4.09 5.96 0.33
C THR A 264 2.70 5.37 0.18
N THR A 265 2.24 4.61 1.17
CA THR A 265 0.83 4.17 1.23
C THR A 265 0.20 4.55 2.56
N ILE A 266 -1.03 5.04 2.48
CA ILE A 266 -1.94 5.15 3.62
C ILE A 266 -3.15 4.27 3.30
N GLN A 267 -3.29 3.20 4.07
CA GLN A 267 -4.37 2.24 3.91
C GLN A 267 -5.33 2.37 5.09
N ASN A 268 -6.57 2.71 4.77
CA ASN A 268 -7.67 2.83 5.72
C ASN A 268 -8.83 1.97 5.23
N TRP A 269 -8.70 0.67 5.47
CA TRP A 269 -9.71 -0.31 5.11
C TRP A 269 -10.71 -0.49 6.25
N SER A 270 -11.95 -0.81 5.91
CA SER A 270 -12.95 -1.24 6.89
C SER A 270 -12.61 -2.59 7.54
N ASN A 271 -13.22 -2.86 8.70
CA ASN A 271 -12.91 -4.03 9.53
C ASN A 271 -13.31 -5.39 8.94
N ASN A 272 -13.92 -5.40 7.74
CA ASN A 272 -14.27 -6.62 7.00
C ASN A 272 -13.30 -6.92 5.85
N VAL A 273 -12.18 -6.20 5.70
CA VAL A 273 -11.25 -6.38 4.58
C VAL A 273 -10.06 -7.24 4.98
N TYR A 274 -9.77 -8.27 4.18
CA TYR A 274 -8.48 -8.97 4.15
C TYR A 274 -7.56 -8.24 3.18
N ASN A 275 -6.50 -7.62 3.69
CA ASN A 275 -5.55 -6.81 2.95
C ASN A 275 -4.22 -7.57 2.79
N LEU A 276 -4.06 -8.24 1.66
CA LEU A 276 -2.96 -9.18 1.39
C LEU A 276 -2.11 -8.69 0.22
N VAL A 277 -1.06 -7.94 0.50
CA VAL A 277 -0.29 -7.22 -0.52
C VAL A 277 1.12 -7.76 -0.64
N THR A 278 1.57 -8.03 -1.87
CA THR A 278 2.95 -8.39 -2.18
C THR A 278 3.65 -7.20 -2.84
N LYS A 279 4.67 -6.63 -2.16
CA LYS A 279 5.47 -5.49 -2.65
C LYS A 279 6.94 -5.88 -2.73
N ARG A 280 7.58 -5.59 -3.85
CA ARG A 280 9.03 -5.81 -4.00
C ARG A 280 9.66 -4.81 -4.94
N ALA A 281 10.86 -4.37 -4.56
CA ALA A 281 11.72 -3.54 -5.39
C ALA A 281 13.07 -4.20 -5.63
N THR A 282 13.67 -3.96 -6.81
CA THR A 282 15.06 -4.27 -7.11
C THR A 282 15.85 -2.97 -7.24
N CYS A 283 17.01 -2.89 -6.61
CA CYS A 283 17.90 -1.73 -6.63
C CYS A 283 19.23 -2.07 -7.30
N ALA A 284 19.53 -1.38 -8.40
CA ALA A 284 20.82 -1.45 -9.07
C ALA A 284 21.89 -0.63 -8.31
N GLU A 285 23.10 -0.50 -8.87
CA GLU A 285 24.21 0.26 -8.29
C GLU A 285 23.80 1.68 -7.89
N GLY A 286 24.07 2.07 -6.63
CA GLY A 286 23.79 3.39 -6.10
C GLY A 286 22.30 3.74 -5.97
N ALA A 287 21.41 2.83 -6.33
CA ALA A 287 19.97 3.06 -6.29
C ALA A 287 19.41 3.11 -4.85
N THR A 288 18.33 3.83 -4.65
CA THR A 288 17.65 3.95 -3.35
C THR A 288 16.16 3.65 -3.47
N MET A 289 15.66 2.74 -2.63
CA MET A 289 14.23 2.47 -2.48
C MET A 289 13.75 2.76 -1.06
N GLU A 290 12.68 3.55 -0.95
CA GLU A 290 12.05 3.91 0.31
C GLU A 290 10.59 3.49 0.31
N TRP A 291 10.21 2.64 1.28
CA TRP A 291 8.82 2.28 1.57
C TRP A 291 8.34 3.03 2.80
N ILE A 292 7.23 3.75 2.69
CA ILE A 292 6.56 4.42 3.81
C ILE A 292 5.13 3.91 3.87
N ASP A 293 4.82 3.15 4.92
CA ASP A 293 3.56 2.41 5.03
C ASP A 293 2.77 2.80 6.28
N GLY A 294 1.57 3.36 6.10
CA GLY A 294 0.55 3.51 7.13
C GLY A 294 -0.54 2.44 6.97
N ASN A 295 -0.68 1.55 7.95
CA ASN A 295 -1.63 0.45 7.95
C ASN A 295 -2.64 0.65 9.08
N ILE A 296 -3.85 1.06 8.72
CA ILE A 296 -4.97 1.31 9.64
C ILE A 296 -6.20 0.60 9.08
N GLY A 297 -7.06 0.15 9.96
CA GLY A 297 -8.22 -0.62 9.55
C GLY A 297 -7.86 -2.05 9.14
N SER A 298 -8.69 -2.67 8.29
CA SER A 298 -8.65 -4.08 7.89
C SER A 298 -8.95 -5.06 9.04
N LYS A 299 -9.65 -6.14 8.73
CA LYS A 299 -9.75 -7.31 9.61
C LYS A 299 -8.39 -7.97 9.76
N VAL A 300 -7.70 -8.15 8.64
CA VAL A 300 -6.36 -8.72 8.56
C VAL A 300 -5.54 -7.93 7.54
N THR A 301 -4.33 -7.52 7.93
CA THR A 301 -3.30 -7.09 6.99
C THR A 301 -2.15 -8.09 7.01
N MET A 302 -1.69 -8.54 5.83
CA MET A 302 -0.42 -9.24 5.66
C MET A 302 0.37 -8.53 4.57
N LYS A 303 1.37 -7.74 4.97
CA LYS A 303 2.14 -6.90 4.05
C LYS A 303 3.60 -6.80 4.50
N TYR A 304 4.51 -7.26 3.62
CA TYR A 304 5.94 -7.32 3.90
C TYR A 304 6.74 -6.77 2.71
N PRO A 305 6.79 -5.43 2.51
CA PRO A 305 7.55 -4.84 1.43
C PRO A 305 9.01 -5.30 1.45
N ALA A 306 9.53 -5.64 0.27
CA ALA A 306 10.86 -6.16 0.13
C ALA A 306 11.73 -5.25 -0.74
N VAL A 307 13.03 -5.15 -0.41
CA VAL A 307 14.04 -4.52 -1.25
C VAL A 307 15.17 -5.51 -1.51
N MET A 308 15.44 -5.75 -2.80
CA MET A 308 16.55 -6.55 -3.27
C MET A 308 17.69 -5.60 -3.66
N LEU A 309 18.72 -5.50 -2.83
CA LEU A 309 19.89 -4.63 -3.03
C LEU A 309 20.90 -5.36 -3.92
N MET A 310 20.67 -5.26 -5.24
CA MET A 310 21.36 -6.06 -6.26
C MET A 310 22.67 -5.44 -6.76
N GLY A 311 22.82 -4.12 -6.63
CA GLY A 311 24.01 -3.39 -7.06
C GLY A 311 24.80 -2.81 -5.88
N PRO A 312 26.12 -2.63 -6.02
CA PRO A 312 26.96 -1.98 -5.00
C PRO A 312 26.41 -0.61 -4.61
N HIS A 313 26.55 -0.23 -3.32
CA HIS A 313 26.12 1.05 -2.77
C HIS A 313 24.60 1.30 -2.83
N SER A 314 23.79 0.31 -3.19
CA SER A 314 22.34 0.48 -3.15
C SER A 314 21.81 0.53 -1.71
N LYS A 315 20.66 1.21 -1.55
CA LYS A 315 20.06 1.50 -0.24
C LYS A 315 18.58 1.11 -0.21
N GLY A 316 18.15 0.55 0.90
CA GLY A 316 16.75 0.23 1.16
C GLY A 316 16.29 0.82 2.49
N GLU A 317 15.13 1.45 2.51
CA GLU A 317 14.51 1.97 3.72
C GLU A 317 13.06 1.52 3.81
N THR A 318 12.62 1.15 5.01
CA THR A 318 11.21 0.90 5.29
C THR A 318 10.82 1.60 6.58
N LEU A 319 9.85 2.50 6.49
CA LEU A 319 9.19 3.14 7.64
C LEU A 319 7.74 2.67 7.66
N SER A 320 7.31 2.03 8.74
CA SER A 320 6.00 1.40 8.83
C SER A 320 5.29 1.76 10.12
N ILE A 321 3.99 2.11 10.00
CA ILE A 321 3.06 2.22 11.12
C ILE A 321 2.00 1.15 10.95
N ALA A 322 1.64 0.46 12.03
CA ALA A 322 0.51 -0.45 12.09
C ALA A 322 -0.35 -0.11 13.31
N PHE A 323 -1.66 0.11 13.10
CA PHE A 323 -2.61 0.30 14.17
C PHE A 323 -3.67 -0.81 14.13
N ALA A 324 -3.81 -1.57 15.23
CA ALA A 324 -4.79 -2.63 15.36
C ALA A 324 -5.79 -2.32 16.47
N GLY A 325 -7.06 -2.18 16.11
CA GLY A 325 -8.20 -2.09 17.02
C GLY A 325 -8.85 -3.46 17.29
N GLU A 326 -10.03 -3.43 17.89
CA GLU A 326 -10.82 -4.64 18.18
C GLU A 326 -11.07 -5.48 16.93
N GLY A 327 -10.84 -6.80 17.03
CA GLY A 327 -11.03 -7.76 15.95
C GLY A 327 -10.02 -7.67 14.80
N GLN A 328 -9.00 -6.81 14.90
CA GLN A 328 -8.02 -6.58 13.85
C GLN A 328 -6.69 -7.29 14.14
N HIS A 329 -6.07 -7.82 13.07
CA HIS A 329 -4.69 -8.30 13.12
C HIS A 329 -3.85 -7.66 12.02
N GLN A 330 -2.96 -6.74 12.40
CA GLN A 330 -1.98 -6.10 11.52
C GLN A 330 -0.67 -6.89 11.57
N ASP A 331 -0.47 -7.82 10.64
CA ASP A 331 0.77 -8.59 10.46
C ASP A 331 1.59 -7.91 9.34
N ALA A 332 2.40 -6.94 9.72
CA ALA A 332 3.19 -6.11 8.83
C ALA A 332 4.69 -6.26 9.15
N GLY A 333 5.53 -5.96 8.17
CA GLY A 333 6.97 -6.04 8.39
C GLY A 333 7.76 -5.55 7.19
N ALA A 334 9.01 -6.02 7.04
CA ALA A 334 9.85 -5.66 5.90
C ALA A 334 10.88 -6.74 5.61
N LYS A 335 11.36 -6.77 4.36
CA LYS A 335 12.40 -7.69 3.92
C LYS A 335 13.50 -6.91 3.21
N MET A 336 14.75 -7.09 3.65
CA MET A 336 15.93 -6.52 3.02
C MET A 336 16.89 -7.65 2.63
N VAL A 337 17.25 -7.73 1.36
CA VAL A 337 18.20 -8.70 0.84
C VAL A 337 19.41 -7.98 0.27
N HIS A 338 20.54 -8.10 0.94
CA HIS A 338 21.82 -7.55 0.53
C HIS A 338 22.51 -8.57 -0.37
N ALA A 339 22.52 -8.34 -1.68
CA ALA A 339 23.08 -9.22 -2.69
C ALA A 339 24.37 -8.65 -3.32
N ALA A 340 24.76 -7.44 -2.95
CA ALA A 340 25.97 -6.76 -3.45
C ALA A 340 26.72 -6.08 -2.30
N PRO A 341 28.03 -5.78 -2.47
CA PRO A 341 28.84 -5.14 -1.44
C PRO A 341 28.46 -3.68 -1.19
N TYR A 342 28.82 -3.16 -0.03
CA TYR A 342 28.59 -1.76 0.40
C TYR A 342 27.13 -1.33 0.41
N THR A 343 26.20 -2.26 0.52
CA THR A 343 24.79 -1.96 0.58
C THR A 343 24.34 -1.57 1.99
N SER A 344 23.26 -0.80 2.10
CA SER A 344 22.72 -0.40 3.41
C SER A 344 21.22 -0.51 3.47
N SER A 345 20.70 -0.90 4.64
CA SER A 345 19.26 -0.92 4.88
C SER A 345 18.89 -0.39 6.26
N THR A 346 17.72 0.24 6.33
CA THR A 346 17.10 0.70 7.57
C THR A 346 15.65 0.27 7.60
N ILE A 347 15.23 -0.37 8.68
CA ILE A 347 13.83 -0.73 8.93
C ILE A 347 13.42 -0.10 10.25
N ILE A 348 12.40 0.76 10.21
CA ILE A 348 11.76 1.33 11.41
C ILE A 348 10.28 0.95 11.35
N SER A 349 9.84 0.13 12.30
CA SER A 349 8.46 -0.30 12.41
C SER A 349 7.89 0.13 13.74
N LYS A 350 6.78 0.85 13.71
CA LYS A 350 6.04 1.24 14.91
C LYS A 350 4.64 0.65 14.85
N SER A 351 4.20 0.06 15.96
CA SER A 351 2.88 -0.52 16.02
C SER A 351 2.12 -0.11 17.29
N VAL A 352 0.82 0.02 17.16
CA VAL A 352 -0.09 0.34 18.27
C VAL A 352 -1.20 -0.68 18.28
N ALA A 353 -1.51 -1.25 19.44
CA ALA A 353 -2.63 -2.18 19.61
C ALA A 353 -3.55 -1.72 20.75
N ARG A 354 -4.88 -1.73 20.48
CA ARG A 354 -5.94 -1.30 21.40
C ARG A 354 -7.14 -2.24 21.30
N GLY A 355 -7.93 -2.36 22.39
CA GLY A 355 -9.23 -3.05 22.37
C GLY A 355 -9.14 -4.54 22.10
N GLY A 356 -8.02 -5.19 22.44
CA GLY A 356 -7.75 -6.59 22.09
C GLY A 356 -7.20 -6.80 20.66
N GLY A 357 -6.89 -5.71 19.95
CA GLY A 357 -6.22 -5.77 18.66
C GLY A 357 -4.84 -6.43 18.72
N ARG A 358 -4.41 -6.98 17.60
CA ARG A 358 -3.12 -7.66 17.50
C ARG A 358 -2.24 -7.03 16.44
N THR A 359 -1.01 -6.73 16.78
CA THR A 359 0.03 -6.35 15.82
C THR A 359 1.13 -7.41 15.78
N SER A 360 1.67 -7.67 14.60
CA SER A 360 2.81 -8.56 14.42
C SER A 360 3.82 -7.91 13.49
N TYR A 361 5.09 -7.89 13.88
CA TYR A 361 6.19 -7.54 13.00
C TYR A 361 6.86 -8.82 12.49
N ARG A 362 6.96 -8.96 11.14
CA ARG A 362 7.75 -10.03 10.51
C ARG A 362 8.83 -9.42 9.64
N GLY A 363 10.07 -9.56 10.07
CA GLY A 363 11.23 -9.01 9.36
C GLY A 363 12.12 -10.10 8.77
N LEU A 364 12.71 -9.81 7.61
CA LEU A 364 13.80 -10.58 7.06
C LEU A 364 14.94 -9.62 6.72
N VAL A 365 16.12 -9.87 7.28
CA VAL A 365 17.37 -9.30 6.76
C VAL A 365 18.25 -10.45 6.32
N LYS A 366 18.56 -10.48 5.01
CA LYS A 366 19.40 -11.49 4.42
C LYS A 366 20.62 -10.83 3.81
N VAL A 367 21.81 -11.36 4.11
CA VAL A 367 23.07 -10.93 3.51
C VAL A 367 23.69 -12.12 2.77
N GLU A 368 23.77 -12.02 1.46
CA GLU A 368 24.32 -13.07 0.62
C GLU A 368 25.86 -13.04 0.68
N LYS A 369 26.47 -14.16 0.34
CA LYS A 369 27.93 -14.27 0.23
C LYS A 369 28.45 -13.29 -0.82
N GLY A 370 29.50 -12.54 -0.49
CA GLY A 370 30.08 -11.49 -1.35
C GLY A 370 29.47 -10.09 -1.13
N ALA A 371 28.44 -9.96 -0.31
CA ALA A 371 27.85 -8.66 0.07
C ALA A 371 28.61 -8.02 1.25
N HIS A 372 29.95 -7.99 1.19
CA HIS A 372 30.81 -7.43 2.23
C HIS A 372 30.59 -5.92 2.43
N HIS A 373 30.94 -5.42 3.60
CA HIS A 373 30.72 -4.03 4.06
C HIS A 373 29.27 -3.59 4.05
N SER A 374 28.33 -4.53 4.01
CA SER A 374 26.89 -4.20 4.12
C SER A 374 26.51 -3.83 5.54
N LYS A 375 25.55 -2.92 5.66
CA LYS A 375 25.04 -2.43 6.95
C LYS A 375 23.51 -2.55 7.01
N SER A 376 22.99 -3.05 8.12
CA SER A 376 21.54 -3.09 8.33
C SER A 376 21.18 -2.69 9.78
N THR A 377 20.18 -1.83 9.90
CA THR A 377 19.59 -1.45 11.19
C THR A 377 18.11 -1.74 11.17
N VAL A 378 17.64 -2.47 12.18
CA VAL A 378 16.22 -2.78 12.35
C VAL A 378 15.78 -2.28 13.72
N LYS A 379 14.73 -1.47 13.76
CA LYS A 379 14.11 -0.99 14.99
C LYS A 379 12.61 -1.24 14.95
N CYS A 380 12.11 -2.01 15.93
CA CYS A 380 10.70 -2.37 16.04
C CYS A 380 10.18 -1.92 17.41
N ASP A 381 9.30 -0.93 17.41
CA ASP A 381 8.69 -0.43 18.64
C ASP A 381 7.19 -0.74 18.64
N ALA A 382 6.68 -1.35 19.69
CA ALA A 382 5.26 -1.63 19.88
C ALA A 382 4.73 -0.92 21.13
N LEU A 383 3.57 -0.28 21.00
CA LEU A 383 2.85 0.37 22.08
C LEU A 383 1.52 -0.35 22.32
N LEU A 384 1.34 -0.88 23.52
CA LEU A 384 0.08 -1.47 23.98
C LEU A 384 -0.71 -0.41 24.75
N VAL A 385 -1.92 -0.12 24.29
CA VAL A 385 -2.79 0.89 24.91
C VAL A 385 -3.50 0.32 26.13
N ASP A 386 -3.75 -0.99 26.14
CA ASP A 386 -4.46 -1.71 27.19
C ASP A 386 -3.80 -3.06 27.52
N THR A 387 -4.41 -3.83 28.43
CA THR A 387 -3.88 -5.10 28.91
C THR A 387 -4.36 -6.34 28.14
N ILE A 388 -5.33 -6.17 27.24
CA ILE A 388 -5.91 -7.27 26.45
C ILE A 388 -5.36 -7.32 25.02
N SER A 389 -4.72 -6.23 24.58
CA SER A 389 -4.09 -6.12 23.26
C SER A 389 -2.76 -6.85 23.21
N ARG A 390 -2.35 -7.23 22.02
CA ARG A 390 -1.16 -8.06 21.81
C ARG A 390 -0.25 -7.52 20.72
N SER A 391 1.07 -7.64 20.94
CA SER A 391 2.09 -7.43 19.92
C SER A 391 3.06 -8.61 19.86
N ASP A 392 3.39 -9.07 18.65
CA ASP A 392 4.35 -10.15 18.41
C ASP A 392 5.48 -9.66 17.50
N THR A 393 6.69 -10.15 17.69
CA THR A 393 7.84 -9.84 16.84
C THR A 393 8.50 -11.13 16.37
N TYR A 394 8.62 -11.28 15.05
CA TYR A 394 9.21 -12.45 14.37
C TYR A 394 10.39 -12.02 13.50
N PRO A 395 11.56 -11.76 14.08
CA PRO A 395 12.74 -11.41 13.31
C PRO A 395 13.36 -12.64 12.68
N TYR A 396 13.77 -12.52 11.42
CA TYR A 396 14.57 -13.53 10.74
C TYR A 396 15.83 -12.88 10.16
N VAL A 397 17.00 -13.41 10.50
CA VAL A 397 18.30 -12.89 10.07
C VAL A 397 19.10 -14.04 9.49
N ASP A 398 19.48 -13.95 8.19
CA ASP A 398 20.30 -14.91 7.46
C ASP A 398 21.55 -14.20 6.93
N VAL A 399 22.64 -14.29 7.68
CA VAL A 399 23.91 -13.62 7.34
C VAL A 399 24.90 -14.67 6.85
N ARG A 400 25.35 -14.52 5.60
CA ARG A 400 26.28 -15.43 4.92
C ARG A 400 27.61 -14.76 4.59
N GLU A 401 27.88 -13.57 5.14
CA GLU A 401 29.08 -12.77 4.95
C GLU A 401 29.58 -12.28 6.32
N ASP A 402 30.88 -12.39 6.56
CA ASP A 402 31.48 -12.07 7.85
C ASP A 402 31.73 -10.57 8.06
N ASP A 403 32.06 -9.85 6.98
CA ASP A 403 32.38 -8.42 7.04
C ASP A 403 31.13 -7.54 6.84
N VAL A 404 30.26 -7.55 7.84
CA VAL A 404 28.99 -6.80 7.84
C VAL A 404 28.71 -6.20 9.21
N SER A 405 27.89 -5.14 9.24
CA SER A 405 27.41 -4.52 10.47
C SER A 405 25.90 -4.61 10.55
N MET A 406 25.40 -5.28 11.58
CA MET A 406 23.96 -5.50 11.75
C MET A 406 23.51 -5.19 13.16
N GLY A 407 22.40 -4.44 13.28
CA GLY A 407 21.72 -4.14 14.52
C GLY A 407 20.23 -4.46 14.43
N HIS A 408 19.70 -5.13 15.47
CA HIS A 408 18.27 -5.30 15.63
C HIS A 408 17.87 -4.96 17.05
N GLU A 409 16.95 -4.02 17.18
CA GLU A 409 16.36 -3.59 18.46
C GLU A 409 14.84 -3.77 18.37
N ALA A 410 14.24 -4.35 19.40
CA ALA A 410 12.80 -4.47 19.52
C ALA A 410 12.36 -4.07 20.92
N THR A 411 11.37 -3.19 21.01
CA THR A 411 10.78 -2.75 22.26
C THR A 411 9.27 -2.97 22.26
N VAL A 412 8.74 -3.38 23.41
CA VAL A 412 7.28 -3.41 23.64
C VAL A 412 7.01 -2.67 24.94
N SER A 413 6.20 -1.64 24.86
CA SER A 413 5.84 -0.82 26.01
C SER A 413 4.32 -0.71 26.14
N LYS A 414 3.85 -0.57 27.39
CA LYS A 414 2.48 -0.13 27.69
C LYS A 414 2.48 1.40 27.83
N VAL A 415 1.35 2.03 27.55
CA VAL A 415 1.16 3.46 27.86
C VAL A 415 1.39 3.68 29.35
N SER A 416 2.22 4.67 29.68
CA SER A 416 2.56 4.99 31.08
C SER A 416 1.37 5.63 31.78
N ASP A 417 0.94 5.03 32.89
CA ASP A 417 -0.13 5.57 33.74
C ASP A 417 0.25 6.96 34.31
N ASP A 418 1.55 7.20 34.57
CA ASP A 418 2.07 8.50 35.04
C ASP A 418 1.99 9.59 33.95
N GLN A 419 2.29 9.23 32.69
CA GLN A 419 2.15 10.18 31.56
C GLN A 419 0.67 10.52 31.33
N LEU A 420 -0.19 9.52 31.37
CA LEU A 420 -1.63 9.70 31.22
C LEU A 420 -2.17 10.59 32.33
N PHE A 421 -1.85 10.27 33.59
CA PHE A 421 -2.23 11.08 34.75
C PHE A 421 -1.73 12.52 34.65
N TYR A 422 -0.48 12.75 34.24
CA TYR A 422 0.07 14.09 34.04
C TYR A 422 -0.74 14.89 33.01
N LEU A 423 -1.06 14.32 31.85
CA LEU A 423 -1.82 15.00 30.81
C LEU A 423 -3.25 15.30 31.29
N MET A 424 -3.91 14.34 31.96
CA MET A 424 -5.23 14.53 32.54
C MET A 424 -5.24 15.62 33.62
N SER A 425 -4.18 15.71 34.44
CA SER A 425 -4.04 16.76 35.45
C SER A 425 -3.88 18.17 34.84
N ARG A 426 -3.56 18.25 33.55
CA ARG A 426 -3.50 19.49 32.75
C ARG A 426 -4.82 19.83 32.06
N GLY A 427 -5.87 19.05 32.31
CA GLY A 427 -7.23 19.31 31.84
C GLY A 427 -7.61 18.61 30.55
N LEU A 428 -6.81 17.65 30.06
CA LEU A 428 -7.18 16.81 28.93
C LEU A 428 -8.11 15.70 29.39
N GLY A 429 -9.08 15.32 28.55
CA GLY A 429 -9.85 14.09 28.74
C GLY A 429 -8.95 12.86 28.56
N GLU A 430 -9.36 11.71 29.10
CA GLU A 430 -8.56 10.47 29.03
C GLU A 430 -8.27 10.06 27.58
N ASP A 431 -9.30 10.04 26.71
CA ASP A 431 -9.14 9.69 25.29
C ASP A 431 -8.25 10.68 24.54
N GLU A 432 -8.36 11.98 24.83
CA GLU A 432 -7.53 13.02 24.24
C GLU A 432 -6.05 12.89 24.67
N ALA A 433 -5.83 12.62 25.96
CA ALA A 433 -4.49 12.39 26.51
C ALA A 433 -3.85 11.12 25.89
N MET A 434 -4.62 10.06 25.76
CA MET A 434 -4.20 8.83 25.12
C MET A 434 -3.86 9.02 23.65
N ALA A 435 -4.73 9.71 22.88
CA ALA A 435 -4.47 10.05 21.48
C ALA A 435 -3.20 10.89 21.32
N MET A 436 -2.92 11.81 22.25
CA MET A 436 -1.69 12.61 22.24
C MET A 436 -0.45 11.75 22.44
N ILE A 437 -0.47 10.78 23.35
CA ILE A 437 0.65 9.85 23.59
C ILE A 437 0.90 8.99 22.34
N VAL A 438 -0.16 8.44 21.74
CA VAL A 438 -0.07 7.62 20.53
C VAL A 438 0.47 8.44 19.35
N ARG A 439 -0.02 9.67 19.13
CA ARG A 439 0.51 10.58 18.09
C ARG A 439 1.99 10.87 18.30
N GLY A 440 2.42 11.16 19.53
CA GLY A 440 3.84 11.37 19.84
C GLY A 440 4.71 10.15 19.56
N PHE A 441 4.17 8.95 19.79
CA PHE A 441 4.87 7.69 19.48
C PHE A 441 5.11 7.49 17.99
N ILE A 442 4.14 7.83 17.13
CA ILE A 442 4.22 7.63 15.67
C ILE A 442 4.79 8.84 14.91
N GLU A 443 4.91 10.01 15.57
CA GLU A 443 5.33 11.29 14.96
C GLU A 443 6.56 11.18 14.04
N PRO A 444 7.62 10.43 14.39
CA PRO A 444 8.81 10.34 13.54
C PRO A 444 8.52 9.82 12.13
N ILE A 445 7.52 8.94 11.98
CA ILE A 445 7.10 8.41 10.68
C ILE A 445 6.07 9.35 10.03
N ALA A 446 5.14 9.89 10.81
CA ALA A 446 4.13 10.82 10.32
C ALA A 446 4.76 12.06 9.64
N LYS A 447 5.91 12.52 10.11
CA LYS A 447 6.67 13.63 9.50
C LYS A 447 7.23 13.35 8.11
N GLU A 448 7.38 12.08 7.74
CA GLU A 448 7.84 11.68 6.41
C GLU A 448 6.72 11.63 5.36
N LEU A 449 5.46 11.74 5.80
CA LEU A 449 4.31 11.79 4.92
C LEU A 449 4.14 13.19 4.31
N PRO A 450 3.61 13.30 3.09
CA PRO A 450 3.06 14.58 2.62
C PRO A 450 2.04 15.12 3.62
N MET A 451 1.95 16.46 3.72
CA MET A 451 1.21 17.12 4.81
C MET A 451 -0.26 16.68 4.90
N GLU A 452 -0.94 16.54 3.77
CA GLU A 452 -2.33 16.09 3.68
C GLU A 452 -2.51 14.67 4.24
N TYR A 453 -1.55 13.77 3.97
CA TYR A 453 -1.57 12.40 4.49
C TYR A 453 -1.17 12.32 5.96
N ALA A 454 -0.29 13.20 6.43
CA ALA A 454 0.04 13.30 7.85
C ALA A 454 -1.17 13.76 8.67
N LEU A 455 -1.95 14.70 8.14
CA LEU A 455 -3.20 15.17 8.77
C LEU A 455 -4.25 14.07 8.78
N GLU A 456 -4.42 13.35 7.66
CA GLU A 456 -5.33 12.22 7.57
C GLU A 456 -4.95 11.12 8.56
N LEU A 457 -3.68 10.74 8.62
CA LEU A 457 -3.19 9.73 9.57
C LEU A 457 -3.47 10.14 11.02
N ASN A 458 -3.22 11.38 11.39
CA ASN A 458 -3.47 11.88 12.75
C ASN A 458 -4.96 11.83 13.09
N ARG A 459 -5.83 12.21 12.15
CA ARG A 459 -7.29 12.15 12.33
C ARG A 459 -7.78 10.71 12.46
N LEU A 460 -7.25 9.79 11.65
CA LEU A 460 -7.58 8.37 11.74
C LEU A 460 -7.25 7.81 13.11
N ILE A 461 -6.11 8.18 13.67
CA ILE A 461 -5.70 7.77 15.01
C ILE A 461 -6.63 8.32 16.07
N GLU A 462 -7.03 9.60 15.97
CA GLU A 462 -8.02 10.19 16.88
C GLU A 462 -9.33 9.40 16.85
N LEU A 463 -9.87 9.14 15.67
CA LEU A 463 -11.11 8.37 15.52
C LEU A 463 -10.99 6.94 16.06
N GLN A 464 -9.85 6.28 15.82
CA GLN A 464 -9.57 4.96 16.39
C GLN A 464 -9.47 5.01 17.92
N MET A 465 -8.97 6.11 18.49
CA MET A 465 -8.87 6.29 19.93
C MET A 465 -10.25 6.59 20.59
N GLU A 466 -11.12 7.30 19.88
CA GLU A 466 -12.51 7.56 20.33
C GLU A 466 -13.41 6.33 20.20
N GLY A 467 -12.98 5.28 19.51
CA GLY A 467 -13.82 4.10 19.22
C GLY A 467 -14.89 4.34 18.15
N ALA A 468 -14.79 5.46 17.41
CA ALA A 468 -15.78 5.86 16.41
C ALA A 468 -15.60 5.21 15.03
N VAL A 469 -14.56 4.39 14.86
CA VAL A 469 -14.25 3.71 13.59
C VAL A 469 -14.25 2.20 13.81
N GLY A 470 -15.34 1.56 13.39
CA GLY A 470 -15.56 0.13 13.41
C GLY A 470 -16.39 -0.30 12.22
#